data_3b348a4ed9c7c9e2f1ad3a7e557a2985
#
_entry.id   3b348a4ed9c7c9e2f1ad3a7e557a2985
#
_cell.length_a   1.000
_cell.length_b   1.000
_cell.length_c   1.000
_cell.angle_alpha   90.00
_cell.angle_beta   90.00
_cell.angle_gamma   90.00
#
_symmetry.space_group_name_H-M   'P 1'
#
loop_
_entity.id
_entity.type
_entity.pdbx_description
1 polymer ?
#
loop_
_entity_poly.entity_id
_entity_poly.type
_entity_poly.pdbx_seq_one_letter_code
_entity_poly.pdbx_strand_id
1 'polypeptide(L)'
;MGRILQFSDVHFGCEHKHACAAALDYAHATPNDLVLITGDITQKGFPDEFTAAGEWMRAMPEPRFVIVGNHDVPYWDAVARVLHPWRAFETATGFPAHDGQFLGKDVMVRGVVTARGWQARPNWSKGVIDLDQTRRAAEALRQAPIGALRILACHHPLIEMVGTPMTGDVKRGDEAALIFAEAGVDLIMTGHVHVPFAMPIPLADRCSYAVGCGTLSHRERGAPPGFNQIDWDAKTITVTAQAWDGSSYRSHQVWRLPRRQDTRNAATAPSPVEPGALEKAFLPDAKP
;
A
#
# COMPACT_ATOMS: atom_id res chain seq x y z
N MET A 1 -5.17 -14.95 10.94
CA MET A 1 -5.71 -13.59 10.77
C MET A 1 -4.55 -12.66 10.89
N GLY A 2 -4.28 -11.87 9.85
CA GLY A 2 -3.16 -10.93 9.85
C GLY A 2 -3.65 -9.50 10.06
N ARG A 3 -2.74 -8.60 10.45
CA ARG A 3 -3.03 -7.18 10.68
C ARG A 3 -1.90 -6.27 10.23
N ILE A 4 -2.25 -5.21 9.51
CA ILE A 4 -1.37 -4.10 9.16
C ILE A 4 -1.93 -2.80 9.74
N LEU A 5 -1.05 -1.95 10.26
CA LEU A 5 -1.36 -0.56 10.56
C LEU A 5 -0.73 0.31 9.48
N GLN A 6 -1.57 1.03 8.70
CA GLN A 6 -1.12 1.92 7.64
C GLN A 6 -1.21 3.36 8.11
N PHE A 7 -0.08 4.04 8.16
CA PHE A 7 0.04 5.47 8.38
C PHE A 7 0.47 6.17 7.10
N SER A 8 0.14 7.45 6.95
CA SER A 8 0.54 8.26 5.80
C SER A 8 0.48 9.75 6.13
N ASP A 9 1.19 10.54 5.35
CA ASP A 9 1.02 12.00 5.37
C ASP A 9 1.16 12.60 6.78
N VAL A 10 2.18 12.17 7.52
CA VAL A 10 2.44 12.65 8.89
C VAL A 10 2.90 14.10 8.87
N HIS A 11 3.68 14.47 7.82
CA HIS A 11 4.16 15.83 7.58
C HIS A 11 4.84 16.45 8.78
N PHE A 12 5.88 15.84 9.32
CA PHE A 12 6.70 16.43 10.37
C PHE A 12 7.12 17.86 9.96
N GLY A 13 6.90 18.82 10.85
CA GLY A 13 6.90 20.26 10.57
C GLY A 13 5.49 20.88 10.46
N CYS A 14 4.45 20.00 10.33
CA CYS A 14 3.02 20.34 10.37
C CYS A 14 2.18 19.21 10.98
N GLU A 15 2.81 18.32 11.73
CA GLU A 15 2.17 17.18 12.36
C GLU A 15 1.18 17.57 13.46
N HIS A 16 0.12 16.78 13.64
CA HIS A 16 -0.76 16.89 14.80
C HIS A 16 -0.17 16.10 15.98
N LYS A 17 0.64 16.76 16.83
CA LYS A 17 1.47 16.13 17.86
C LYS A 17 0.72 15.12 18.75
N HIS A 18 -0.46 15.47 19.23
CA HIS A 18 -1.26 14.58 20.09
C HIS A 18 -1.76 13.35 19.33
N ALA A 19 -2.20 13.53 18.07
CA ALA A 19 -2.61 12.40 17.24
C ALA A 19 -1.42 11.48 16.91
N CYS A 20 -0.23 12.03 16.62
CA CYS A 20 0.98 11.25 16.40
C CYS A 20 1.43 10.44 17.62
N ALA A 21 1.35 11.05 18.83
CA ALA A 21 1.65 10.35 20.09
C ALA A 21 0.64 9.20 20.34
N ALA A 22 -0.66 9.50 20.22
CA ALA A 22 -1.70 8.48 20.39
C ALA A 22 -1.65 7.39 19.33
N ALA A 23 -1.20 7.69 18.09
CA ALA A 23 -0.97 6.69 17.04
C ALA A 23 0.14 5.70 17.43
N LEU A 24 1.20 6.21 18.05
CA LEU A 24 2.28 5.39 18.59
C LEU A 24 1.79 4.47 19.70
N ASP A 25 1.03 5.01 20.68
CA ASP A 25 0.43 4.23 21.76
C ASP A 25 -0.52 3.15 21.21
N TYR A 26 -1.33 3.50 20.23
CA TYR A 26 -2.24 2.55 19.55
C TYR A 26 -1.46 1.42 18.88
N ALA A 27 -0.37 1.75 18.17
CA ALA A 27 0.44 0.76 17.47
C ALA A 27 1.10 -0.23 18.42
N HIS A 28 1.55 0.23 19.59
CA HIS A 28 2.10 -0.65 20.65
C HIS A 28 1.03 -1.48 21.35
N ALA A 29 -0.16 -0.92 21.58
CA ALA A 29 -1.26 -1.64 22.23
C ALA A 29 -1.95 -2.66 21.32
N THR A 30 -1.74 -2.56 19.99
CA THR A 30 -2.45 -3.38 18.99
C THR A 30 -1.47 -4.34 18.31
N PRO A 31 -1.53 -5.65 18.58
CA PRO A 31 -0.71 -6.64 17.88
C PRO A 31 -0.88 -6.49 16.36
N ASN A 32 0.21 -6.37 15.64
CA ASN A 32 0.23 -6.22 14.19
C ASN A 32 1.42 -6.94 13.56
N ASP A 33 1.29 -7.32 12.29
CA ASP A 33 2.30 -8.04 11.52
C ASP A 33 3.19 -7.07 10.72
N LEU A 34 2.75 -5.81 10.57
CA LEU A 34 3.47 -4.78 9.85
C LEU A 34 2.92 -3.38 10.18
N VAL A 35 3.82 -2.45 10.41
CA VAL A 35 3.55 -1.00 10.31
C VAL A 35 3.98 -0.53 8.92
N LEU A 36 3.03 -0.10 8.10
CA LEU A 36 3.26 0.41 6.74
C LEU A 36 3.09 1.93 6.73
N ILE A 37 4.11 2.67 6.26
CA ILE A 37 4.05 4.14 6.13
C ILE A 37 4.10 4.50 4.66
N THR A 38 3.00 5.08 4.12
CA THR A 38 2.82 5.32 2.69
C THR A 38 3.21 6.73 2.24
N GLY A 39 4.33 7.25 2.79
CA GLY A 39 5.01 8.48 2.34
C GLY A 39 4.52 9.76 2.98
N ASP A 40 5.09 10.88 2.51
CA ASP A 40 4.90 12.24 3.05
C ASP A 40 5.11 12.29 4.57
N ILE A 41 6.26 11.74 5.00
CA ILE A 41 6.67 11.77 6.41
C ILE A 41 7.12 13.17 6.85
N THR A 42 7.65 13.98 5.91
CA THR A 42 8.09 15.36 6.13
C THR A 42 7.15 16.35 5.46
N GLN A 43 7.20 17.62 5.87
CA GLN A 43 6.42 18.69 5.26
C GLN A 43 7.13 19.32 4.06
N LYS A 44 8.45 19.48 4.11
CA LYS A 44 9.26 20.13 3.06
C LYS A 44 10.61 19.45 2.82
N GLY A 45 10.86 18.31 3.45
CA GLY A 45 12.12 17.60 3.35
C GLY A 45 13.30 18.31 4.03
N PHE A 46 13.05 19.09 5.08
CA PHE A 46 14.12 19.70 5.88
C PHE A 46 14.80 18.65 6.78
N PRO A 47 16.10 18.85 7.11
CA PRO A 47 16.83 17.91 7.95
C PRO A 47 16.23 17.69 9.35
N ASP A 48 15.70 18.73 9.97
CA ASP A 48 15.01 18.66 11.27
C ASP A 48 13.69 17.90 11.18
N GLU A 49 12.93 18.07 10.10
CA GLU A 49 11.73 17.29 9.84
C GLU A 49 12.07 15.79 9.68
N PHE A 50 13.13 15.45 8.93
CA PHE A 50 13.59 14.07 8.82
C PHE A 50 14.10 13.50 10.14
N THR A 51 14.73 14.32 10.99
CA THR A 51 15.19 13.88 12.32
C THR A 51 13.99 13.49 13.18
N ALA A 52 12.99 14.38 13.29
CA ALA A 52 11.77 14.12 14.06
C ALA A 52 10.97 12.92 13.50
N ALA A 53 10.84 12.84 12.16
CA ALA A 53 10.20 11.71 11.49
C ALA A 53 10.91 10.39 11.81
N GLY A 54 12.26 10.38 11.73
CA GLY A 54 13.08 9.21 12.05
C GLY A 54 12.94 8.77 13.51
N GLU A 55 12.86 9.68 14.46
CA GLU A 55 12.61 9.37 15.86
C GLU A 55 11.24 8.73 16.07
N TRP A 56 10.19 9.32 15.51
CA TRP A 56 8.84 8.79 15.60
C TRP A 56 8.72 7.41 14.94
N MET A 57 9.29 7.23 13.75
CA MET A 57 9.29 5.94 13.07
C MET A 57 10.06 4.87 13.85
N ARG A 58 11.22 5.19 14.43
CA ARG A 58 11.98 4.25 15.27
C ARG A 58 11.23 3.84 16.53
N ALA A 59 10.38 4.71 17.05
CA ALA A 59 9.51 4.41 18.18
C ALA A 59 8.33 3.51 17.83
N MET A 60 7.94 3.37 16.56
CA MET A 60 6.89 2.43 16.12
C MET A 60 7.34 0.96 16.30
N PRO A 61 6.40 0.02 16.54
CA PRO A 61 6.74 -1.40 16.63
C PRO A 61 7.29 -1.95 15.30
N GLU A 62 8.12 -2.98 15.41
CA GLU A 62 8.62 -3.75 14.27
C GLU A 62 7.69 -4.94 13.96
N PRO A 63 7.63 -5.40 12.68
CA PRO A 63 8.37 -4.89 11.52
C PRO A 63 7.74 -3.63 10.93
N ARG A 64 8.56 -2.80 10.27
CA ARG A 64 8.12 -1.59 9.56
C ARG A 64 8.49 -1.66 8.09
N PHE A 65 7.69 -1.00 7.26
CA PHE A 65 8.00 -0.74 5.85
C PHE A 65 7.57 0.68 5.48
N VAL A 66 8.47 1.45 4.90
CA VAL A 66 8.27 2.87 4.61
C VAL A 66 8.54 3.14 3.14
N ILE A 67 7.66 3.89 2.49
CA ILE A 67 7.87 4.38 1.13
C ILE A 67 7.94 5.90 1.11
N VAL A 68 8.56 6.45 0.06
CA VAL A 68 8.76 7.88 -0.12
C VAL A 68 7.52 8.56 -0.69
N GLY A 69 7.17 9.75 -0.18
CA GLY A 69 6.16 10.65 -0.75
C GLY A 69 6.77 11.85 -1.48
N ASN A 70 5.93 12.74 -2.01
CA ASN A 70 6.40 13.90 -2.76
C ASN A 70 6.93 15.04 -1.86
N HIS A 71 6.52 15.11 -0.61
CA HIS A 71 7.05 16.05 0.38
C HIS A 71 8.39 15.60 0.97
N ASP A 72 8.76 14.33 0.81
CA ASP A 72 10.03 13.77 1.28
C ASP A 72 11.19 14.03 0.30
N VAL A 73 10.93 14.72 -0.81
CA VAL A 73 11.92 15.19 -1.75
C VAL A 73 12.37 16.59 -1.35
N PRO A 74 13.69 16.91 -1.33
CA PRO A 74 14.18 18.23 -0.89
C PRO A 74 13.49 19.37 -1.63
N TYR A 75 12.77 20.23 -0.90
CA TYR A 75 12.07 21.36 -1.48
C TYR A 75 12.97 22.60 -1.61
N TRP A 76 13.93 22.73 -0.72
CA TRP A 76 14.81 23.88 -0.55
C TRP A 76 16.14 23.77 -1.34
N ASP A 77 16.55 22.56 -1.71
CA ASP A 77 17.79 22.30 -2.44
C ASP A 77 17.47 21.74 -3.83
N ALA A 78 17.46 22.64 -4.83
CA ALA A 78 17.16 22.30 -6.21
C ALA A 78 18.19 21.32 -6.82
N VAL A 79 19.44 21.35 -6.39
CA VAL A 79 20.50 20.48 -6.87
C VAL A 79 20.32 19.08 -6.31
N ALA A 80 20.15 18.94 -4.98
CA ALA A 80 19.85 17.66 -4.35
C ALA A 80 18.55 17.07 -4.87
N ARG A 81 17.53 17.93 -5.08
CA ARG A 81 16.23 17.50 -5.63
C ARG A 81 16.34 16.84 -7.00
N VAL A 82 17.23 17.34 -7.87
CA VAL A 82 17.40 16.80 -9.23
C VAL A 82 18.35 15.61 -9.25
N LEU A 83 19.48 15.70 -8.54
CA LEU A 83 20.55 14.69 -8.62
C LEU A 83 20.34 13.52 -7.65
N HIS A 84 19.80 13.78 -6.46
CA HIS A 84 19.68 12.81 -5.37
C HIS A 84 18.37 12.97 -4.60
N PRO A 85 17.19 12.92 -5.27
CA PRO A 85 15.92 13.33 -4.70
C PRO A 85 15.51 12.52 -3.45
N TRP A 86 15.95 11.30 -3.32
CA TRP A 86 15.54 10.39 -2.24
C TRP A 86 16.60 10.16 -1.18
N ARG A 87 17.81 10.71 -1.34
CA ARG A 87 18.95 10.45 -0.44
C ARG A 87 18.64 10.80 1.03
N ALA A 88 17.98 11.94 1.27
CA ALA A 88 17.63 12.36 2.63
C ALA A 88 16.63 11.39 3.26
N PHE A 89 15.61 10.96 2.50
CA PHE A 89 14.65 9.95 2.91
C PHE A 89 15.34 8.63 3.26
N GLU A 90 16.16 8.09 2.35
CA GLU A 90 16.86 6.82 2.56
C GLU A 90 17.79 6.86 3.77
N THR A 91 18.49 7.98 3.98
CA THR A 91 19.36 8.18 5.14
C THR A 91 18.56 8.21 6.46
N ALA A 92 17.43 8.91 6.48
CA ALA A 92 16.63 9.09 7.68
C ALA A 92 15.83 7.84 8.08
N THR A 93 15.33 7.11 7.08
CA THR A 93 14.43 5.97 7.28
C THR A 93 15.16 4.62 7.29
N GLY A 94 16.28 4.51 6.58
CA GLY A 94 16.95 3.24 6.31
C GLY A 94 16.27 2.38 5.24
N PHE A 95 15.21 2.88 4.60
CA PHE A 95 14.49 2.18 3.53
C PHE A 95 14.89 2.71 2.16
N PRO A 96 15.08 1.83 1.16
CA PRO A 96 15.35 2.25 -0.20
C PRO A 96 14.09 2.90 -0.80
N ALA A 97 14.26 3.99 -1.55
CA ALA A 97 13.16 4.60 -2.29
C ALA A 97 12.66 3.68 -3.42
N HIS A 98 13.60 2.99 -4.09
CA HIS A 98 13.28 2.09 -5.19
C HIS A 98 13.32 0.62 -4.78
N ASP A 99 12.44 -0.17 -5.40
CA ASP A 99 12.42 -1.63 -5.33
C ASP A 99 12.36 -2.22 -3.90
N GLY A 100 11.91 -1.40 -2.92
CA GLY A 100 11.68 -1.85 -1.55
C GLY A 100 10.73 -3.04 -1.48
N GLN A 101 11.01 -3.96 -0.56
CA GLN A 101 10.21 -5.16 -0.35
C GLN A 101 10.11 -5.50 1.13
N PHE A 102 8.94 -5.97 1.53
CA PHE A 102 8.72 -6.65 2.79
C PHE A 102 8.08 -8.01 2.54
N LEU A 103 8.59 -9.06 3.18
CA LEU A 103 8.04 -10.41 3.14
C LEU A 103 7.81 -10.87 4.57
N GLY A 104 6.54 -10.89 4.98
CA GLY A 104 6.07 -11.48 6.23
C GLY A 104 5.58 -12.91 6.02
N LYS A 105 5.04 -13.51 7.07
CA LYS A 105 4.53 -14.88 7.04
C LYS A 105 3.39 -15.05 6.02
N ASP A 106 2.40 -14.17 6.06
CA ASP A 106 1.18 -14.26 5.25
C ASP A 106 0.91 -12.97 4.45
N VAL A 107 1.96 -12.17 4.19
CA VAL A 107 1.87 -10.91 3.45
C VAL A 107 3.16 -10.61 2.71
N MET A 108 3.05 -10.07 1.50
CA MET A 108 4.15 -9.53 0.72
C MET A 108 3.82 -8.12 0.26
N VAL A 109 4.73 -7.18 0.52
CA VAL A 109 4.61 -5.79 0.10
C VAL A 109 5.74 -5.44 -0.87
N ARG A 110 5.40 -4.74 -1.96
CA ARG A 110 6.36 -4.10 -2.87
C ARG A 110 6.13 -2.60 -2.87
N GLY A 111 7.21 -1.84 -2.72
CA GLY A 111 7.20 -0.39 -2.84
C GLY A 111 7.47 0.05 -4.28
N VAL A 112 6.73 1.06 -4.76
CA VAL A 112 6.95 1.70 -6.05
C VAL A 112 6.96 3.22 -5.87
N VAL A 113 7.97 3.88 -6.44
CA VAL A 113 8.11 5.33 -6.37
C VAL A 113 7.21 6.02 -7.38
N THR A 114 6.34 6.88 -6.89
CA THR A 114 5.52 7.78 -7.71
C THR A 114 5.94 9.26 -7.58
N ALA A 115 6.71 9.61 -6.54
CA ALA A 115 7.28 10.93 -6.33
C ALA A 115 8.51 11.15 -7.23
N ARG A 116 8.67 12.35 -7.79
CA ARG A 116 9.80 12.70 -8.66
C ARG A 116 10.50 13.94 -8.13
N GLY A 117 11.83 13.93 -8.18
CA GLY A 117 12.63 15.12 -7.89
C GLY A 117 12.41 16.21 -8.92
N TRP A 118 12.36 15.83 -10.20
CA TRP A 118 12.06 16.71 -11.32
C TRP A 118 11.06 16.07 -12.28
N GLN A 119 10.20 16.88 -12.85
CA GLN A 119 9.28 16.48 -13.91
C GLN A 119 8.90 17.70 -14.78
N ALA A 120 8.66 17.47 -16.06
CA ALA A 120 8.21 18.49 -17.00
C ALA A 120 6.72 18.80 -16.84
N ARG A 121 6.31 19.21 -15.64
CA ARG A 121 4.94 19.61 -15.27
C ARG A 121 5.00 20.80 -14.32
N PRO A 122 4.08 21.78 -14.42
CA PRO A 122 4.05 22.92 -13.50
C PRO A 122 3.81 22.51 -12.04
N ASN A 123 3.01 21.46 -11.81
CA ASN A 123 2.70 20.96 -10.49
C ASN A 123 3.52 19.68 -10.18
N TRP A 124 4.56 19.83 -9.36
CA TRP A 124 5.47 18.75 -8.97
C TRP A 124 4.94 17.87 -7.83
N SER A 125 3.79 18.20 -7.23
CA SER A 125 3.13 17.32 -6.24
C SER A 125 2.41 16.15 -6.89
N LYS A 126 2.25 16.14 -8.22
CA LYS A 126 1.58 15.07 -8.94
C LYS A 126 2.51 13.90 -9.24
N GLY A 127 1.99 12.67 -9.17
CA GLY A 127 2.78 11.46 -9.34
C GLY A 127 3.11 11.15 -10.81
N VAL A 128 4.22 10.43 -11.00
CA VAL A 128 4.58 9.76 -12.27
C VAL A 128 5.03 8.35 -11.93
N ILE A 129 4.39 7.34 -12.49
CA ILE A 129 4.83 5.96 -12.31
C ILE A 129 5.70 5.49 -13.48
N ASP A 130 6.71 4.71 -13.16
CA ASP A 130 7.58 4.04 -14.13
C ASP A 130 7.03 2.63 -14.42
N LEU A 131 6.74 2.34 -15.69
CA LEU A 131 6.13 1.06 -16.06
C LEU A 131 7.11 -0.12 -15.98
N ASP A 132 8.40 0.10 -16.10
CA ASP A 132 9.38 -0.97 -15.95
C ASP A 132 9.52 -1.34 -14.46
N GLN A 133 9.53 -0.35 -13.57
CA GLN A 133 9.42 -0.60 -12.14
C GLN A 133 8.10 -1.29 -11.79
N THR A 134 6.98 -0.86 -12.39
CA THR A 134 5.66 -1.49 -12.24
C THR A 134 5.70 -2.96 -12.61
N ARG A 135 6.23 -3.31 -13.79
CA ARG A 135 6.32 -4.71 -14.26
C ARG A 135 7.19 -5.58 -13.35
N ARG A 136 8.37 -5.04 -12.92
CA ARG A 136 9.23 -5.77 -11.95
C ARG A 136 8.53 -6.01 -10.63
N ALA A 137 7.85 -5.00 -10.08
CA ALA A 137 7.11 -5.15 -8.83
C ALA A 137 5.93 -6.12 -8.96
N ALA A 138 5.18 -6.05 -10.05
CA ALA A 138 4.08 -6.96 -10.37
C ALA A 138 4.57 -8.41 -10.48
N GLU A 139 5.68 -8.65 -11.19
CA GLU A 139 6.26 -10.00 -11.32
C GLU A 139 6.71 -10.54 -9.96
N ALA A 140 7.36 -9.71 -9.14
CA ALA A 140 7.73 -10.12 -7.79
C ALA A 140 6.51 -10.49 -6.93
N LEU A 141 5.40 -9.73 -7.02
CA LEU A 141 4.16 -10.04 -6.30
C LEU A 141 3.46 -11.31 -6.80
N ARG A 142 3.61 -11.66 -8.09
CA ARG A 142 3.14 -12.98 -8.58
C ARG A 142 3.85 -14.14 -7.90
N GLN A 143 5.11 -13.95 -7.51
CA GLN A 143 5.93 -14.95 -6.83
C GLN A 143 5.69 -15.01 -5.30
N ALA A 144 4.78 -14.20 -4.77
CA ALA A 144 4.43 -14.22 -3.35
C ALA A 144 4.00 -15.63 -2.91
N PRO A 145 4.27 -16.03 -1.66
CA PRO A 145 3.81 -17.31 -1.13
C PRO A 145 2.30 -17.52 -1.36
N ILE A 146 1.91 -18.77 -1.54
CA ILE A 146 0.50 -19.14 -1.75
C ILE A 146 -0.30 -18.72 -0.52
N GLY A 147 -1.42 -18.01 -0.74
CA GLY A 147 -2.27 -17.50 0.32
C GLY A 147 -1.75 -16.22 0.99
N ALA A 148 -0.56 -15.71 0.65
CA ALA A 148 -0.11 -14.42 1.16
C ALA A 148 -0.95 -13.27 0.59
N LEU A 149 -1.22 -12.25 1.40
CA LEU A 149 -1.80 -10.99 0.97
C LEU A 149 -0.75 -10.22 0.14
N ARG A 150 -1.10 -9.85 -1.10
CA ARG A 150 -0.21 -9.16 -2.04
C ARG A 150 -0.52 -7.69 -2.06
N ILE A 151 0.44 -6.89 -1.64
CA ILE A 151 0.28 -5.44 -1.48
C ILE A 151 1.29 -4.69 -2.35
N LEU A 152 0.78 -3.78 -3.18
CA LEU A 152 1.56 -2.68 -3.70
C LEU A 152 1.44 -1.49 -2.76
N ALA A 153 2.54 -0.87 -2.37
CA ALA A 153 2.60 0.38 -1.66
C ALA A 153 3.19 1.47 -2.56
N CYS A 154 2.46 2.55 -2.78
CA CYS A 154 2.94 3.75 -3.45
C CYS A 154 2.27 4.99 -2.84
N HIS A 155 2.90 6.18 -2.97
CA HIS A 155 2.35 7.33 -2.27
C HIS A 155 1.09 7.90 -2.95
N HIS A 156 1.14 8.14 -4.26
CA HIS A 156 0.02 8.73 -4.98
C HIS A 156 -0.99 7.64 -5.41
N PRO A 157 -2.30 7.86 -5.25
CA PRO A 157 -3.33 6.99 -5.81
C PRO A 157 -3.16 6.82 -7.32
N LEU A 158 -3.08 5.56 -7.79
CA LEU A 158 -2.87 5.26 -9.22
C LEU A 158 -4.12 5.51 -10.05
N ILE A 159 -5.30 5.41 -9.45
CA ILE A 159 -6.60 5.68 -10.08
C ILE A 159 -7.24 6.90 -9.43
N GLU A 160 -7.95 7.68 -10.24
CA GLU A 160 -8.68 8.83 -9.73
C GLU A 160 -9.96 8.42 -9.00
N MET A 161 -10.17 9.04 -7.86
CA MET A 161 -11.43 8.93 -7.12
C MET A 161 -12.36 10.07 -7.50
N VAL A 162 -13.53 9.75 -8.02
CA VAL A 162 -14.58 10.73 -8.28
C VAL A 162 -15.12 11.25 -6.94
N GLY A 163 -15.11 12.58 -6.77
CA GLY A 163 -15.67 13.23 -5.59
C GLY A 163 -14.71 13.50 -4.43
N THR A 164 -13.42 13.22 -4.60
CA THR A 164 -12.41 13.65 -3.61
C THR A 164 -11.95 15.09 -3.88
N PRO A 165 -11.55 15.82 -2.81
CA PRO A 165 -11.08 17.21 -2.94
C PRO A 165 -9.76 17.34 -3.70
N MET A 166 -9.06 16.23 -3.94
CA MET A 166 -7.80 16.20 -4.69
C MET A 166 -7.66 14.92 -5.50
N THR A 167 -7.23 15.08 -6.75
CA THR A 167 -6.92 13.95 -7.64
C THR A 167 -5.44 13.60 -7.54
N GLY A 168 -5.12 12.32 -7.51
CA GLY A 168 -3.72 11.84 -7.56
C GLY A 168 -3.04 12.23 -8.88
N ASP A 169 -3.80 12.26 -9.97
CA ASP A 169 -3.36 12.57 -11.35
C ASP A 169 -1.97 12.00 -11.66
N VAL A 170 -1.83 10.70 -11.42
CA VAL A 170 -0.57 9.99 -11.66
C VAL A 170 -0.46 9.68 -13.15
N LYS A 171 0.59 10.20 -13.78
CA LYS A 171 0.87 9.86 -15.18
C LYS A 171 1.11 8.36 -15.31
N ARG A 172 0.34 7.66 -16.15
CA ARG A 172 0.29 6.20 -16.34
C ARG A 172 -0.27 5.42 -15.13
N GLY A 173 -1.01 6.08 -14.24
CA GLY A 173 -1.57 5.43 -13.05
C GLY A 173 -2.53 4.31 -13.40
N ASP A 174 -3.50 4.55 -14.29
CA ASP A 174 -4.49 3.56 -14.71
C ASP A 174 -3.84 2.32 -15.34
N GLU A 175 -2.84 2.53 -16.24
CA GLU A 175 -2.09 1.44 -16.86
C GLU A 175 -1.35 0.59 -15.81
N ALA A 176 -0.72 1.23 -14.85
CA ALA A 176 -0.03 0.55 -13.76
C ALA A 176 -1.00 -0.20 -12.84
N ALA A 177 -2.15 0.39 -12.52
CA ALA A 177 -3.18 -0.25 -11.70
C ALA A 177 -3.70 -1.55 -12.35
N LEU A 178 -3.90 -1.55 -13.66
CA LEU A 178 -4.30 -2.75 -14.40
C LEU A 178 -3.21 -3.83 -14.40
N ILE A 179 -1.94 -3.44 -14.63
CA ILE A 179 -0.79 -4.38 -14.55
C ILE A 179 -0.74 -5.07 -13.18
N PHE A 180 -0.96 -4.33 -12.10
CA PHE A 180 -0.97 -4.90 -10.74
C PHE A 180 -2.18 -5.79 -10.51
N ALA A 181 -3.36 -5.40 -10.98
CA ALA A 181 -4.56 -6.22 -10.87
C ALA A 181 -4.41 -7.55 -11.64
N GLU A 182 -3.86 -7.53 -12.85
CA GLU A 182 -3.53 -8.73 -13.63
C GLU A 182 -2.46 -9.61 -12.95
N ALA A 183 -1.56 -9.00 -12.18
CA ALA A 183 -0.60 -9.73 -11.36
C ALA A 183 -1.21 -10.37 -10.10
N GLY A 184 -2.50 -10.13 -9.84
CA GLY A 184 -3.21 -10.65 -8.69
C GLY A 184 -2.91 -9.91 -7.40
N VAL A 185 -2.56 -8.62 -7.48
CA VAL A 185 -2.39 -7.75 -6.30
C VAL A 185 -3.75 -7.58 -5.62
N ASP A 186 -3.79 -7.80 -4.31
CA ASP A 186 -5.02 -7.65 -3.52
C ASP A 186 -5.28 -6.18 -3.16
N LEU A 187 -4.24 -5.46 -2.70
CA LEU A 187 -4.34 -4.07 -2.28
C LEU A 187 -3.28 -3.18 -2.94
N ILE A 188 -3.70 -2.01 -3.45
CA ILE A 188 -2.83 -0.88 -3.77
C ILE A 188 -3.02 0.15 -2.66
N MET A 189 -2.04 0.26 -1.76
CA MET A 189 -2.11 1.11 -0.57
C MET A 189 -1.39 2.43 -0.80
N THR A 190 -2.08 3.55 -0.54
CA THR A 190 -1.64 4.90 -0.90
C THR A 190 -1.93 5.92 0.21
N GLY A 191 -1.32 7.10 0.09
CA GLY A 191 -1.59 8.29 0.89
C GLY A 191 -2.06 9.47 0.03
N HIS A 192 -1.39 10.62 0.19
CA HIS A 192 -1.48 11.83 -0.63
C HIS A 192 -2.79 12.61 -0.58
N VAL A 193 -3.93 11.94 -0.66
CA VAL A 193 -5.24 12.62 -0.69
C VAL A 193 -5.75 13.02 0.70
N HIS A 194 -5.16 12.51 1.77
CA HIS A 194 -5.48 12.75 3.18
C HIS A 194 -6.89 12.34 3.59
N VAL A 195 -7.56 11.53 2.79
CA VAL A 195 -8.91 11.01 3.06
C VAL A 195 -8.88 9.50 2.96
N PRO A 196 -9.37 8.76 3.98
CA PRO A 196 -9.43 7.31 3.90
C PRO A 196 -10.47 6.85 2.89
N PHE A 197 -10.14 5.82 2.12
CA PHE A 197 -11.05 5.16 1.19
C PHE A 197 -10.64 3.72 0.93
N ALA A 198 -11.60 2.90 0.50
CA ALA A 198 -11.33 1.61 -0.11
C ALA A 198 -12.34 1.35 -1.22
N MET A 199 -11.86 1.06 -2.43
CA MET A 199 -12.69 0.86 -3.61
C MET A 199 -12.08 -0.18 -4.56
N PRO A 200 -12.91 -0.94 -5.30
CA PRO A 200 -12.40 -1.84 -6.33
C PRO A 200 -11.70 -1.05 -7.44
N ILE A 201 -10.64 -1.62 -8.01
CA ILE A 201 -9.97 -1.06 -9.18
C ILE A 201 -10.90 -1.25 -10.38
N PRO A 202 -11.26 -0.18 -11.10
CA PRO A 202 -12.10 -0.25 -12.29
C PRO A 202 -11.47 -1.17 -13.36
N LEU A 203 -12.31 -1.90 -14.09
CA LEU A 203 -11.94 -2.82 -15.17
C LEU A 203 -11.06 -4.01 -14.73
N ALA A 204 -10.81 -4.17 -13.42
CA ALA A 204 -10.13 -5.33 -12.87
C ALA A 204 -11.12 -6.43 -12.46
N ASP A 205 -10.63 -7.51 -11.88
CA ASP A 205 -11.38 -8.71 -11.50
C ASP A 205 -12.28 -8.56 -10.25
N ARG A 206 -12.46 -7.34 -9.75
CA ARG A 206 -13.21 -6.99 -8.53
C ARG A 206 -12.64 -7.55 -7.22
N CYS A 207 -11.44 -8.11 -7.25
CA CYS A 207 -10.71 -8.60 -6.08
C CYS A 207 -9.38 -7.85 -5.86
N SER A 208 -9.14 -6.77 -6.61
CA SER A 208 -8.05 -5.82 -6.43
C SER A 208 -8.64 -4.49 -6.00
N TYR A 209 -8.09 -3.91 -4.93
CA TYR A 209 -8.66 -2.71 -4.31
C TYR A 209 -7.61 -1.60 -4.16
N ALA A 210 -8.01 -0.36 -4.44
CA ALA A 210 -7.27 0.82 -4.06
C ALA A 210 -7.68 1.25 -2.65
N VAL A 211 -6.69 1.47 -1.78
CA VAL A 211 -6.87 1.87 -0.38
C VAL A 211 -6.06 3.13 -0.11
N GLY A 212 -6.74 4.20 0.24
CA GLY A 212 -6.14 5.46 0.66
C GLY A 212 -6.13 5.62 2.16
N CYS A 213 -5.11 6.29 2.66
CA CYS A 213 -4.96 6.60 4.07
C CYS A 213 -5.33 8.05 4.38
N GLY A 214 -5.74 8.32 5.63
CA GLY A 214 -5.85 9.64 6.18
C GLY A 214 -4.47 10.26 6.45
N THR A 215 -4.44 11.45 7.06
CA THR A 215 -3.22 12.17 7.48
C THR A 215 -3.10 12.18 9.00
N LEU A 216 -1.89 12.30 9.53
CA LEU A 216 -1.63 12.62 10.95
C LEU A 216 -1.22 14.08 11.15
N SER A 217 -1.44 14.94 10.15
CA SER A 217 -1.07 16.36 10.19
C SER A 217 -2.28 17.27 10.32
N HIS A 218 -2.02 18.57 10.50
CA HIS A 218 -3.04 19.63 10.44
C HIS A 218 -3.53 19.93 9.01
N ARG A 219 -3.10 19.15 8.00
CA ARG A 219 -3.51 19.28 6.59
C ARG A 219 -4.75 18.44 6.28
N GLU A 220 -5.76 18.55 7.11
CA GLU A 220 -7.03 17.84 6.92
C GLU A 220 -7.72 18.24 5.63
N ARG A 221 -8.36 17.27 4.95
CA ARG A 221 -9.08 17.46 3.69
C ARG A 221 -10.46 16.83 3.72
N GLY A 222 -11.19 17.05 4.80
CA GLY A 222 -12.56 16.52 4.98
C GLY A 222 -12.64 15.24 5.81
N ALA A 223 -11.52 14.79 6.37
CA ALA A 223 -11.48 13.75 7.40
C ALA A 223 -10.56 14.20 8.55
N PRO A 224 -10.86 13.85 9.81
CA PRO A 224 -9.98 14.11 10.95
C PRO A 224 -8.64 13.38 10.79
N PRO A 225 -7.60 13.76 11.57
CA PRO A 225 -6.35 13.01 11.60
C PRO A 225 -6.61 11.53 11.87
N GLY A 226 -5.98 10.66 11.08
CA GLY A 226 -6.28 9.25 11.19
C GLY A 226 -5.36 8.36 10.36
N PHE A 227 -5.54 7.06 10.56
CA PHE A 227 -4.79 6.01 9.91
C PHE A 227 -5.72 4.81 9.62
N ASN A 228 -5.24 3.82 8.84
CA ASN A 228 -6.00 2.61 8.59
C ASN A 228 -5.47 1.42 9.39
N GLN A 229 -6.38 0.61 9.93
CA GLN A 229 -6.12 -0.76 10.36
C GLN A 229 -6.66 -1.71 9.29
N ILE A 230 -5.83 -2.59 8.79
CA ILE A 230 -6.19 -3.59 7.79
C ILE A 230 -6.09 -4.97 8.42
N ASP A 231 -7.21 -5.65 8.55
CA ASP A 231 -7.30 -7.02 9.03
C ASP A 231 -7.66 -7.95 7.87
N TRP A 232 -7.05 -9.14 7.80
CA TRP A 232 -7.42 -10.12 6.76
C TRP A 232 -7.43 -11.56 7.27
N ASP A 233 -8.25 -12.35 6.64
CA ASP A 233 -8.26 -13.80 6.71
C ASP A 233 -8.22 -14.43 5.31
N ALA A 234 -8.59 -15.70 5.17
CA ALA A 234 -8.59 -16.39 3.88
C ALA A 234 -9.67 -15.88 2.90
N LYS A 235 -10.71 -15.17 3.36
CA LYS A 235 -11.88 -14.81 2.56
C LYS A 235 -12.14 -13.32 2.47
N THR A 236 -11.69 -12.55 3.48
CA THR A 236 -12.10 -11.15 3.66
C THR A 236 -10.89 -10.31 4.03
N ILE A 237 -10.87 -9.09 3.49
CA ILE A 237 -10.01 -8.00 3.94
C ILE A 237 -10.94 -6.94 4.54
N THR A 238 -10.65 -6.53 5.76
CA THR A 238 -11.38 -5.45 6.43
C THR A 238 -10.47 -4.26 6.58
N VAL A 239 -10.82 -3.14 5.98
CA VAL A 239 -10.14 -1.86 6.16
C VAL A 239 -10.96 -1.02 7.12
N THR A 240 -10.37 -0.63 8.24
CA THR A 240 -10.97 0.23 9.25
C THR A 240 -10.19 1.54 9.31
N ALA A 241 -10.79 2.63 8.87
CA ALA A 241 -10.24 3.96 9.09
C ALA A 241 -10.44 4.35 10.56
N GLN A 242 -9.34 4.63 11.25
CA GLN A 242 -9.32 5.16 12.60
C GLN A 242 -9.19 6.69 12.54
N ALA A 243 -10.06 7.41 13.24
CA ALA A 243 -10.05 8.87 13.29
C ALA A 243 -9.80 9.36 14.71
N TRP A 244 -9.02 10.43 14.83
CA TRP A 244 -8.73 11.11 16.08
C TRP A 244 -9.93 11.97 16.53
N ASP A 245 -10.46 11.72 17.73
CA ASP A 245 -11.61 12.45 18.28
C ASP A 245 -11.19 13.61 19.22
N GLY A 246 -9.90 13.90 19.33
CA GLY A 246 -9.33 14.86 20.26
C GLY A 246 -8.74 14.22 21.52
N SER A 247 -9.03 12.94 21.78
CA SER A 247 -8.56 12.20 22.97
C SER A 247 -8.10 10.77 22.66
N SER A 248 -8.67 10.13 21.66
CA SER A 248 -8.38 8.74 21.29
C SER A 248 -8.75 8.47 19.84
N TYR A 249 -8.28 7.32 19.31
CA TYR A 249 -8.69 6.84 18.00
C TYR A 249 -9.98 6.03 18.09
N ARG A 250 -10.90 6.32 17.15
CA ARG A 250 -12.18 5.63 17.00
C ARG A 250 -12.36 5.14 15.58
N SER A 251 -13.03 3.99 15.42
CA SER A 251 -13.46 3.54 14.10
C SER A 251 -14.40 4.58 13.46
N HIS A 252 -13.96 5.13 12.32
CA HIS A 252 -14.65 6.16 11.57
C HIS A 252 -15.43 5.57 10.40
N GLN A 253 -14.77 4.69 9.63
CA GLN A 253 -15.35 4.03 8.47
C GLN A 253 -14.78 2.62 8.33
N VAL A 254 -15.61 1.67 7.87
CA VAL A 254 -15.22 0.27 7.73
C VAL A 254 -15.64 -0.26 6.37
N TRP A 255 -14.71 -0.83 5.62
CA TRP A 255 -14.96 -1.53 4.36
C TRP A 255 -14.65 -3.01 4.55
N ARG A 256 -15.55 -3.88 4.07
CA ARG A 256 -15.34 -5.33 4.00
C ARG A 256 -15.23 -5.74 2.54
N LEU A 257 -14.06 -6.21 2.17
CA LEU A 257 -13.68 -6.49 0.81
C LEU A 257 -13.50 -8.00 0.64
N PRO A 258 -14.17 -8.64 -0.31
CA PRO A 258 -13.92 -10.03 -0.66
C PRO A 258 -12.46 -10.23 -1.06
N ARG A 259 -11.81 -11.24 -0.48
CA ARG A 259 -10.44 -11.57 -0.83
C ARG A 259 -10.39 -12.54 -1.99
N ARG A 260 -9.44 -12.34 -2.90
CA ARG A 260 -9.13 -13.27 -3.98
C ARG A 260 -8.80 -14.65 -3.43
N GLN A 261 -9.41 -15.68 -3.98
CA GLN A 261 -9.03 -17.06 -3.67
C GLN A 261 -7.81 -17.43 -4.52
N ASP A 262 -6.76 -17.91 -3.88
CA ASP A 262 -5.54 -18.30 -4.57
C ASP A 262 -5.76 -19.68 -5.21
N THR A 263 -5.95 -19.72 -6.54
CA THR A 263 -6.21 -20.94 -7.32
C THR A 263 -4.93 -21.66 -7.75
N ARG A 264 -3.75 -21.16 -7.42
CA ARG A 264 -2.47 -21.81 -7.81
C ARG A 264 -2.35 -23.24 -7.30
N ASN A 265 -2.97 -23.59 -6.16
CA ASN A 265 -3.02 -24.97 -5.65
C ASN A 265 -4.03 -25.85 -6.38
N ALA A 266 -5.07 -25.30 -7.00
CA ALA A 266 -6.08 -26.07 -7.71
C ALA A 266 -5.54 -26.66 -9.03
N ALA A 267 -4.58 -25.98 -9.65
CA ALA A 267 -3.95 -26.44 -10.88
C ALA A 267 -2.95 -27.62 -10.69
N THR A 268 -2.53 -27.89 -9.45
CA THR A 268 -1.61 -29.00 -9.12
C THR A 268 -2.30 -30.20 -8.49
N ALA A 269 -3.59 -30.10 -8.13
CA ALA A 269 -4.36 -31.26 -7.70
C ALA A 269 -4.68 -32.12 -8.93
N PRO A 270 -4.27 -33.41 -9.00
CA PRO A 270 -4.71 -34.27 -10.05
C PRO A 270 -6.26 -34.31 -10.04
N SER A 271 -6.88 -34.16 -11.22
CA SER A 271 -8.33 -34.32 -11.34
C SER A 271 -8.70 -35.67 -10.72
N PRO A 272 -9.74 -35.73 -9.86
CA PRO A 272 -10.19 -37.02 -9.38
C PRO A 272 -10.55 -37.87 -10.60
N VAL A 273 -9.83 -38.99 -10.75
CA VAL A 273 -10.18 -40.02 -11.75
C VAL A 273 -11.54 -40.54 -11.30
N GLU A 274 -12.57 -40.29 -12.10
CA GLU A 274 -13.90 -40.86 -11.80
C GLU A 274 -13.76 -42.40 -11.68
N PRO A 275 -14.31 -43.00 -10.58
CA PRO A 275 -14.34 -44.46 -10.45
C PRO A 275 -15.26 -45.00 -11.54
N GLY A 276 -14.70 -45.56 -12.58
CA GLY A 276 -15.43 -46.12 -13.75
C GLY A 276 -14.76 -45.93 -15.09
N ALA A 277 -13.76 -45.03 -15.20
CA ALA A 277 -13.04 -44.83 -16.46
C ALA A 277 -12.09 -45.99 -16.85
N LEU A 278 -11.72 -46.83 -15.87
CA LEU A 278 -10.85 -48.00 -16.08
C LEU A 278 -11.59 -49.28 -16.45
N GLU A 279 -12.93 -49.36 -16.25
CA GLU A 279 -13.70 -50.58 -16.58
C GLU A 279 -14.15 -50.65 -18.04
N LYS A 280 -14.13 -49.52 -18.79
CA LYS A 280 -14.50 -49.49 -20.21
C LYS A 280 -13.37 -49.83 -21.20
N ALA A 281 -12.14 -49.94 -20.74
CA ALA A 281 -10.98 -50.19 -21.58
C ALA A 281 -10.61 -51.68 -21.76
N PHE A 282 -11.32 -52.62 -21.08
CA PHE A 282 -10.98 -54.05 -21.08
C PHE A 282 -12.18 -54.96 -21.29
N LEU A 283 -13.11 -54.65 -22.17
CA LEU A 283 -14.06 -55.64 -22.69
C LEU A 283 -13.64 -56.01 -24.13
N PRO A 284 -13.27 -57.29 -24.38
CA PRO A 284 -13.03 -57.75 -25.73
C PRO A 284 -14.34 -57.79 -26.52
N ASP A 285 -14.30 -57.31 -27.78
CA ASP A 285 -15.39 -57.36 -28.71
C ASP A 285 -15.91 -58.84 -28.91
N ALA A 286 -17.11 -59.08 -28.40
CA ALA A 286 -17.86 -60.28 -28.82
C ALA A 286 -18.49 -60.00 -30.18
N LYS A 287 -17.97 -60.61 -31.23
CA LYS A 287 -18.66 -60.74 -32.52
C LYS A 287 -19.66 -61.88 -32.50
N PRO A 288 -20.75 -61.73 -33.25
CA PRO A 288 -21.84 -62.69 -33.36
C PRO A 288 -21.50 -64.03 -34.00
#